data_146433c8ee6619ea9369a6bb7232e7ed
#
_entry.id   146433c8ee6619ea9369a6bb7232e7ed
#
_cell.length_a   1.000
_cell.length_b   1.000
_cell.length_c   1.000
_cell.angle_alpha   90.00
_cell.angle_beta   90.00
_cell.angle_gamma   90.00
#
_symmetry.space_group_name_H-M   'P 1'
#
loop_
_entity.id
_entity.type
_entity.pdbx_description
1 polymer ?
#
loop_
_entity_poly.entity_id
_entity_poly.type
_entity_poly.pdbx_seq_one_letter_code
_entity_poly.pdbx_strand_id
1 'polypeptide(L)'
;MIVRKVTETDLPQYIKLAQSFHAASPMHGSIEFDVPGYSQFYLSSLQNDSVGIWLAEIDGEIVGICGAVVYPLYFNPSALVVQELWWWLTPASRGSGAGGQMFKQIEHWAKEKNAAALFMIALEDNRAKKMENLYIRAGFKPMERTFIKEVTSWQ
;
A
#
# COMPACT_ATOMS: atom_id res chain seq x y z
N MET A 1 10.44 13.17 -11.75
CA MET A 1 9.81 12.21 -10.83
C MET A 1 8.83 12.94 -9.94
N ILE A 2 7.60 12.46 -9.86
CA ILE A 2 6.49 13.07 -9.10
C ILE A 2 5.77 11.96 -8.34
N VAL A 3 5.40 12.22 -7.07
CA VAL A 3 4.42 11.40 -6.32
C VAL A 3 3.18 12.26 -6.12
N ARG A 4 2.03 11.78 -6.54
CA ARG A 4 0.77 12.53 -6.50
C ARG A 4 -0.41 11.63 -6.16
N LYS A 5 -1.50 12.23 -5.69
CA LYS A 5 -2.79 11.54 -5.61
C LYS A 5 -3.23 11.07 -6.99
N VAL A 6 -3.95 9.97 -7.00
CA VAL A 6 -4.53 9.40 -8.21
C VAL A 6 -5.78 10.17 -8.65
N THR A 7 -6.11 10.05 -9.93
CA THR A 7 -7.34 10.53 -10.56
C THR A 7 -8.06 9.38 -11.24
N GLU A 8 -9.29 9.60 -11.69
CA GLU A 8 -10.06 8.59 -12.44
C GLU A 8 -9.33 8.11 -13.70
N THR A 9 -8.64 9.01 -14.38
CA THR A 9 -7.92 8.70 -15.64
C THR A 9 -6.69 7.82 -15.46
N ASP A 10 -6.17 7.69 -14.24
CA ASP A 10 -5.01 6.83 -13.96
C ASP A 10 -5.40 5.34 -13.83
N LEU A 11 -6.69 5.06 -13.63
CA LEU A 11 -7.18 3.71 -13.30
C LEU A 11 -6.66 2.61 -14.23
N PRO A 12 -6.67 2.74 -15.57
CA PRO A 12 -6.23 1.65 -16.46
C PRO A 12 -4.76 1.24 -16.26
N GLN A 13 -3.88 2.21 -16.03
CA GLN A 13 -2.46 1.94 -15.74
C GLN A 13 -2.26 1.47 -14.31
N TYR A 14 -3.00 2.06 -13.38
CA TYR A 14 -2.93 1.70 -11.96
C TYR A 14 -3.28 0.22 -11.73
N ILE A 15 -4.33 -0.29 -12.39
CA ILE A 15 -4.73 -1.70 -12.30
C ILE A 15 -3.60 -2.65 -12.73
N LYS A 16 -2.87 -2.32 -13.80
CA LYS A 16 -1.75 -3.16 -14.27
C LYS A 16 -0.67 -3.31 -13.20
N LEU A 17 -0.35 -2.21 -12.49
CA LEU A 17 0.61 -2.25 -11.39
C LEU A 17 0.05 -2.97 -10.17
N ALA A 18 -1.23 -2.81 -9.87
CA ALA A 18 -1.89 -3.52 -8.78
C ALA A 18 -1.91 -5.04 -9.03
N GLN A 19 -2.18 -5.48 -10.26
CA GLN A 19 -2.06 -6.89 -10.65
C GLN A 19 -0.62 -7.40 -10.52
N SER A 20 0.37 -6.60 -10.91
CA SER A 20 1.79 -6.94 -10.76
C SER A 20 2.20 -7.08 -9.29
N PHE A 21 1.70 -6.20 -8.42
CA PHE A 21 1.88 -6.30 -6.97
C PHE A 21 1.25 -7.58 -6.42
N HIS A 22 -0.02 -7.85 -6.78
CA HIS A 22 -0.72 -9.06 -6.36
C HIS A 22 0.03 -10.32 -6.79
N ALA A 23 0.47 -10.40 -8.05
CA ALA A 23 1.22 -11.54 -8.58
C ALA A 23 2.55 -11.78 -7.83
N ALA A 24 3.14 -10.75 -7.26
CA ALA A 24 4.36 -10.83 -6.46
C ALA A 24 4.09 -10.99 -4.95
N SER A 25 2.85 -10.97 -4.52
CA SER A 25 2.47 -11.06 -3.10
C SER A 25 2.29 -12.52 -2.66
N PRO A 26 2.46 -12.81 -1.35
CA PRO A 26 2.14 -14.13 -0.79
C PRO A 26 0.66 -14.55 -0.90
N MET A 27 -0.24 -13.61 -1.21
CA MET A 27 -1.67 -13.89 -1.43
C MET A 27 -1.95 -14.46 -2.82
N HIS A 28 -1.01 -14.32 -3.76
CA HIS A 28 -1.14 -14.88 -5.11
C HIS A 28 -1.30 -16.40 -5.06
N GLY A 29 -2.32 -16.91 -5.74
CA GLY A 29 -2.66 -18.33 -5.72
C GLY A 29 -3.68 -18.74 -4.65
N SER A 30 -3.86 -17.93 -3.59
CA SER A 30 -4.89 -18.16 -2.56
C SER A 30 -6.14 -17.31 -2.77
N ILE A 31 -5.96 -16.08 -3.24
CA ILE A 31 -7.04 -15.13 -3.50
C ILE A 31 -6.78 -14.50 -4.87
N GLU A 32 -7.73 -14.62 -5.78
CA GLU A 32 -7.63 -14.03 -7.11
C GLU A 32 -7.80 -12.51 -7.09
N PHE A 33 -7.18 -11.82 -8.05
CA PHE A 33 -7.36 -10.38 -8.24
C PHE A 33 -8.65 -10.12 -9.02
N ASP A 34 -9.62 -9.47 -8.36
CA ASP A 34 -10.90 -9.09 -8.97
C ASP A 34 -10.78 -7.69 -9.60
N VAL A 35 -10.58 -7.62 -10.90
CA VAL A 35 -10.45 -6.34 -11.63
C VAL A 35 -11.70 -5.46 -11.51
N PRO A 36 -12.93 -5.95 -11.74
CA PRO A 36 -14.13 -5.15 -11.54
C PRO A 36 -14.29 -4.62 -10.11
N GLY A 37 -14.14 -5.49 -9.12
CA GLY A 37 -14.25 -5.11 -7.71
C GLY A 37 -13.18 -4.12 -7.28
N TYR A 38 -11.93 -4.31 -7.71
CA TYR A 38 -10.84 -3.37 -7.43
C TYR A 38 -11.07 -2.01 -8.10
N SER A 39 -11.58 -1.99 -9.33
CA SER A 39 -11.92 -0.74 -10.03
C SER A 39 -12.99 0.05 -9.29
N GLN A 40 -14.02 -0.62 -8.79
CA GLN A 40 -15.07 0.00 -8.00
C GLN A 40 -14.51 0.56 -6.67
N PHE A 41 -13.69 -0.20 -5.97
CA PHE A 41 -12.98 0.27 -4.77
C PHE A 41 -12.14 1.51 -5.06
N TYR A 42 -11.33 1.49 -6.12
CA TYR A 42 -10.50 2.62 -6.53
C TYR A 42 -11.34 3.89 -6.77
N LEU A 43 -12.39 3.79 -7.58
CA LEU A 43 -13.25 4.93 -7.91
C LEU A 43 -13.97 5.48 -6.68
N SER A 44 -14.47 4.61 -5.81
CA SER A 44 -15.12 5.04 -4.56
C SER A 44 -14.13 5.71 -3.59
N SER A 45 -12.87 5.28 -3.61
CA SER A 45 -11.81 5.85 -2.78
C SER A 45 -11.46 7.29 -3.13
N LEU A 46 -11.72 7.73 -4.38
CA LEU A 46 -11.46 9.12 -4.80
C LEU A 46 -12.33 10.13 -4.02
N GLN A 47 -13.46 9.68 -3.48
CA GLN A 47 -14.40 10.50 -2.70
C GLN A 47 -14.39 10.14 -1.20
N ASN A 48 -13.48 9.28 -0.76
CA ASN A 48 -13.42 8.79 0.60
C ASN A 48 -12.14 9.26 1.31
N ASP A 49 -12.32 10.20 2.23
CA ASP A 49 -11.20 10.76 3.01
C ASP A 49 -10.49 9.77 3.94
N SER A 50 -11.08 8.60 4.16
CA SER A 50 -10.46 7.53 4.96
C SER A 50 -9.50 6.65 4.15
N VAL A 51 -9.43 6.84 2.82
CA VAL A 51 -8.54 6.09 1.93
C VAL A 51 -7.64 7.06 1.17
N GLY A 52 -6.35 6.83 1.24
CA GLY A 52 -5.36 7.57 0.46
C GLY A 52 -4.74 6.67 -0.61
N ILE A 53 -4.76 7.11 -1.85
CA ILE A 53 -4.14 6.39 -2.98
C ILE A 53 -3.24 7.34 -3.75
N TRP A 54 -2.01 6.92 -3.99
CA TRP A 54 -1.01 7.71 -4.71
C TRP A 54 -0.29 6.85 -5.75
N LEU A 55 0.31 7.54 -6.69
CA LEU A 55 1.19 6.95 -7.67
C LEU A 55 2.53 7.70 -7.74
N ALA A 56 3.55 7.02 -8.22
CA ALA A 56 4.83 7.62 -8.59
C ALA A 56 4.96 7.60 -10.11
N GLU A 57 5.37 8.73 -10.66
CA GLU A 57 5.54 8.96 -12.09
C GLU A 57 6.97 9.41 -12.38
N ILE A 58 7.60 8.80 -13.36
CA ILE A 58 8.93 9.17 -13.89
C ILE A 58 8.78 9.34 -15.40
N ASP A 59 9.14 10.52 -15.91
CA ASP A 59 9.11 10.86 -17.34
C ASP A 59 7.76 10.56 -18.02
N GLY A 60 6.65 10.79 -17.29
CA GLY A 60 5.29 10.59 -17.78
C GLY A 60 4.76 9.16 -17.65
N GLU A 61 5.56 8.23 -17.15
CA GLU A 61 5.14 6.84 -16.90
C GLU A 61 4.85 6.57 -15.43
N ILE A 62 3.75 5.90 -15.14
CA ILE A 62 3.42 5.44 -13.78
C ILE A 62 4.30 4.21 -13.48
N VAL A 63 5.21 4.37 -12.52
CA VAL A 63 6.19 3.35 -12.14
C VAL A 63 5.96 2.77 -10.76
N GLY A 64 5.07 3.37 -9.99
CA GLY A 64 4.78 2.93 -8.63
C GLY A 64 3.39 3.30 -8.14
N ILE A 65 2.89 2.53 -7.20
CA ILE A 65 1.59 2.71 -6.57
C ILE A 65 1.69 2.47 -5.07
N CYS A 66 0.95 3.24 -4.28
CA CYS A 66 0.75 2.96 -2.86
C CYS A 66 -0.64 3.38 -2.40
N GLY A 67 -1.11 2.73 -1.36
CA GLY A 67 -2.39 3.02 -0.75
C GLY A 67 -2.37 2.78 0.75
N ALA A 68 -3.16 3.58 1.46
CA ALA A 68 -3.30 3.49 2.91
C ALA A 68 -4.74 3.80 3.32
N VAL A 69 -5.12 3.33 4.49
CA VAL A 69 -6.42 3.57 5.12
C VAL A 69 -6.22 4.16 6.50
N VAL A 70 -7.11 5.06 6.91
CA VAL A 70 -7.20 5.55 8.30
C VAL A 70 -8.45 4.99 8.95
N TYR A 71 -8.31 4.47 10.18
CA TYR A 71 -9.42 3.90 10.93
C TYR A 71 -9.21 4.03 12.44
N PRO A 72 -10.29 4.05 13.26
CA PRO A 72 -10.19 4.04 14.69
C PRO A 72 -9.78 2.66 15.22
N LEU A 73 -8.96 2.62 16.26
CA LEU A 73 -8.64 1.36 16.93
C LEU A 73 -9.86 0.86 17.74
N TYR A 74 -10.14 -0.44 17.64
CA TYR A 74 -11.30 -1.06 18.29
C TYR A 74 -11.28 -0.93 19.81
N PHE A 75 -10.10 -0.94 20.44
CA PHE A 75 -9.95 -0.81 21.90
C PHE A 75 -9.80 0.65 22.36
N ASN A 76 -9.62 1.61 21.45
CA ASN A 76 -9.58 3.04 21.72
C ASN A 76 -10.07 3.81 20.49
N PRO A 77 -11.38 3.96 20.29
CA PRO A 77 -11.95 4.61 19.11
C PRO A 77 -11.55 6.09 18.91
N SER A 78 -11.02 6.73 19.96
CA SER A 78 -10.49 8.09 19.87
C SER A 78 -9.09 8.15 19.22
N ALA A 79 -8.40 7.03 19.15
CA ALA A 79 -7.09 6.92 18.50
C ALA A 79 -7.25 6.41 17.06
N LEU A 80 -6.94 7.26 16.10
CA LEU A 80 -6.87 6.89 14.69
C LEU A 80 -5.51 6.28 14.38
N VAL A 81 -5.48 5.28 13.51
CA VAL A 81 -4.25 4.75 12.93
C VAL A 81 -4.33 4.78 11.42
N VAL A 82 -3.20 4.99 10.79
CA VAL A 82 -3.04 4.80 9.35
C VAL A 82 -2.33 3.47 9.12
N GLN A 83 -2.86 2.69 8.20
CA GLN A 83 -2.25 1.43 7.78
C GLN A 83 -1.99 1.45 6.29
N GLU A 84 -0.75 1.19 5.89
CA GLU A 84 -0.42 0.92 4.50
C GLU A 84 -1.10 -0.38 4.06
N LEU A 85 -1.71 -0.37 2.86
CA LEU A 85 -2.38 -1.51 2.27
C LEU A 85 -1.55 -2.14 1.14
N TRP A 86 -0.86 -1.32 0.35
CA TRP A 86 0.08 -1.75 -0.68
C TRP A 86 1.09 -0.64 -0.97
N TRP A 87 2.30 -1.06 -1.30
CA TRP A 87 3.38 -0.19 -1.72
C TRP A 87 4.26 -0.94 -2.71
N TRP A 88 4.17 -0.56 -3.98
CA TRP A 88 4.81 -1.26 -5.07
C TRP A 88 5.52 -0.32 -6.03
N LEU A 89 6.72 -0.73 -6.46
CA LEU A 89 7.45 -0.16 -7.58
C LEU A 89 7.72 -1.24 -8.61
N THR A 90 7.66 -0.87 -9.88
CA THR A 90 8.15 -1.75 -10.95
C THR A 90 9.61 -2.13 -10.67
N PRO A 91 10.03 -3.37 -10.96
CA PRO A 91 11.41 -3.78 -10.72
C PRO A 91 12.45 -2.84 -11.32
N ALA A 92 12.21 -2.33 -12.54
CA ALA A 92 13.11 -1.41 -13.25
C ALA A 92 13.27 -0.05 -12.55
N SER A 93 12.27 0.39 -11.79
CA SER A 93 12.27 1.71 -11.11
C SER A 93 12.74 1.64 -9.65
N ARG A 94 13.11 0.46 -9.18
CA ARG A 94 13.67 0.30 -7.83
C ARG A 94 15.06 0.94 -7.75
N GLY A 95 15.29 1.71 -6.71
CA GLY A 95 16.53 2.49 -6.56
C GLY A 95 16.47 3.91 -7.13
N SER A 96 15.39 4.29 -7.84
CA SER A 96 15.19 5.66 -8.38
C SER A 96 14.92 6.73 -7.31
N GLY A 97 14.64 6.32 -6.08
CA GLY A 97 14.18 7.22 -5.00
C GLY A 97 12.65 7.36 -4.90
N ALA A 98 11.90 6.89 -5.91
CA ALA A 98 10.42 6.98 -5.94
C ALA A 98 9.78 6.28 -4.73
N GLY A 99 10.29 5.11 -4.33
CA GLY A 99 9.80 4.40 -3.16
C GLY A 99 9.91 5.22 -1.87
N GLY A 100 11.04 5.89 -1.67
CA GLY A 100 11.22 6.77 -0.50
C GLY A 100 10.29 7.98 -0.50
N GLN A 101 9.97 8.54 -1.67
CA GLN A 101 9.00 9.63 -1.78
C GLN A 101 7.57 9.16 -1.51
N MET A 102 7.19 7.99 -2.01
CA MET A 102 5.88 7.39 -1.71
C MET A 102 5.75 7.09 -0.21
N PHE A 103 6.79 6.55 0.42
CA PHE A 103 6.84 6.32 1.86
C PHE A 103 6.60 7.63 2.65
N LYS A 104 7.33 8.70 2.31
CA LYS A 104 7.15 10.02 2.92
C LYS A 104 5.73 10.57 2.71
N GLN A 105 5.11 10.26 1.57
CA GLN A 105 3.73 10.68 1.29
C GLN A 105 2.74 10.01 2.25
N ILE A 106 2.91 8.71 2.53
CA ILE A 106 2.09 8.00 3.53
C ILE A 106 2.31 8.57 4.93
N GLU A 107 3.57 8.83 5.32
CA GLU A 107 3.88 9.47 6.61
C GLU A 107 3.25 10.86 6.75
N HIS A 108 3.31 11.65 5.68
CA HIS A 108 2.70 12.99 5.65
C HIS A 108 1.19 12.91 5.83
N TRP A 109 0.54 12.02 5.09
CA TRP A 109 -0.90 11.81 5.20
C TRP A 109 -1.32 11.30 6.59
N ALA A 110 -0.53 10.42 7.21
CA ALA A 110 -0.79 10.00 8.59
C ALA A 110 -0.77 11.18 9.58
N LYS A 111 0.13 12.15 9.38
CA LYS A 111 0.18 13.40 10.17
C LYS A 111 -1.04 14.28 9.90
N GLU A 112 -1.43 14.45 8.62
CA GLU A 112 -2.63 15.21 8.24
C GLU A 112 -3.91 14.64 8.88
N LYS A 113 -3.97 13.31 9.01
CA LYS A 113 -5.10 12.60 9.67
C LYS A 113 -5.02 12.61 11.20
N ASN A 114 -4.00 13.24 11.79
CA ASN A 114 -3.76 13.21 13.24
C ASN A 114 -3.71 11.78 13.79
N ALA A 115 -3.14 10.85 13.02
CA ALA A 115 -3.04 9.46 13.43
C ALA A 115 -2.09 9.30 14.61
N ALA A 116 -2.47 8.48 15.58
CA ALA A 116 -1.65 8.14 16.74
C ALA A 116 -0.49 7.19 16.35
N ALA A 117 -0.66 6.42 15.28
CA ALA A 117 0.36 5.51 14.77
C ALA A 117 0.22 5.28 13.26
N LEU A 118 1.32 4.88 12.63
CA LEU A 118 1.39 4.41 11.25
C LEU A 118 1.86 2.96 11.24
N PHE A 119 1.07 2.09 10.60
CA PHE A 119 1.41 0.68 10.39
C PHE A 119 1.89 0.47 8.95
N MET A 120 3.10 -0.05 8.81
CA MET A 120 3.68 -0.42 7.52
C MET A 120 3.85 -1.93 7.45
N ILE A 121 3.62 -2.51 6.28
CA ILE A 121 3.62 -3.96 6.07
C ILE A 121 4.90 -4.39 5.35
N ALA A 122 5.55 -5.43 5.86
CA ALA A 122 6.60 -6.15 5.14
C ALA A 122 6.03 -7.51 4.71
N LEU A 123 5.87 -7.73 3.42
CA LEU A 123 5.43 -9.01 2.90
C LEU A 123 6.51 -10.09 3.11
N GLU A 124 6.09 -11.31 3.40
CA GLU A 124 6.97 -12.48 3.51
C GLU A 124 7.43 -12.93 2.11
N ASP A 125 8.38 -12.21 1.55
CA ASP A 125 9.00 -12.47 0.26
C ASP A 125 10.54 -12.29 0.36
N ASN A 126 11.24 -12.39 -0.76
CA ASN A 126 12.71 -12.23 -0.81
C ASN A 126 13.19 -10.82 -0.44
N ARG A 127 12.30 -9.86 -0.27
CA ARG A 127 12.59 -8.48 0.13
C ARG A 127 12.25 -8.20 1.59
N ALA A 128 11.60 -9.14 2.30
CA ALA A 128 11.11 -8.96 3.67
C ALA A 128 12.18 -8.36 4.59
N LYS A 129 13.38 -8.92 4.58
CA LYS A 129 14.49 -8.43 5.42
C LYS A 129 14.96 -7.03 5.06
N LYS A 130 14.97 -6.69 3.77
CA LYS A 130 15.33 -5.35 3.30
C LYS A 130 14.29 -4.32 3.75
N MET A 131 13.01 -4.67 3.66
CA MET A 131 11.90 -3.81 4.10
C MET A 131 11.90 -3.63 5.62
N GLU A 132 12.07 -4.69 6.37
CA GLU A 132 12.21 -4.64 7.84
C GLU A 132 13.34 -3.69 8.27
N ASN A 133 14.51 -3.83 7.67
CA ASN A 133 15.67 -2.96 7.98
C ASN A 133 15.39 -1.49 7.63
N LEU A 134 14.63 -1.22 6.56
CA LEU A 134 14.20 0.13 6.19
C LEU A 134 13.28 0.71 7.25
N TYR A 135 12.28 -0.05 7.69
CA TYR A 135 11.33 0.39 8.71
C TYR A 135 12.02 0.64 10.06
N ILE A 136 12.90 -0.25 10.50
CA ILE A 136 13.66 -0.06 11.76
C ILE A 136 14.48 1.23 11.70
N ARG A 137 15.18 1.49 10.58
CA ARG A 137 15.95 2.74 10.40
C ARG A 137 15.07 3.98 10.37
N ALA A 138 13.82 3.84 9.92
CA ALA A 138 12.83 4.92 9.94
C ALA A 138 12.12 5.08 11.31
N GLY A 139 12.52 4.31 12.33
CA GLY A 139 12.00 4.40 13.69
C GLY A 139 10.80 3.51 14.00
N PHE A 140 10.43 2.61 13.09
CA PHE A 140 9.37 1.63 13.34
C PHE A 140 9.87 0.49 14.24
N LYS A 141 8.93 -0.11 14.97
CA LYS A 141 9.15 -1.32 15.77
C LYS A 141 8.33 -2.46 15.17
N PRO A 142 8.86 -3.68 15.07
CA PRO A 142 8.07 -4.84 14.74
C PRO A 142 6.89 -4.98 15.70
N MET A 143 5.68 -5.20 15.19
CA MET A 143 4.48 -5.25 16.00
C MET A 143 3.83 -6.63 15.95
N GLU A 144 3.57 -7.16 14.77
CA GLU A 144 2.87 -8.43 14.59
C GLU A 144 3.26 -9.12 13.28
N ARG A 145 2.89 -10.39 13.15
CA ARG A 145 2.98 -11.15 11.92
C ARG A 145 1.63 -11.73 11.58
N THR A 146 1.22 -11.67 10.32
CA THR A 146 -0.03 -12.20 9.82
C THR A 146 0.22 -13.48 9.03
N PHE A 147 -0.62 -14.50 9.25
CA PHE A 147 -0.55 -15.78 8.57
C PHE A 147 -1.81 -15.98 7.73
N ILE A 148 -1.67 -16.59 6.55
CA ILE A 148 -2.78 -16.90 5.65
C ILE A 148 -3.05 -18.40 5.62
N LYS A 149 -4.32 -18.77 5.61
CA LYS A 149 -4.80 -20.14 5.32
C LYS A 149 -6.07 -20.04 4.48
N GLU A 150 -6.12 -20.79 3.40
CA GLU A 150 -7.34 -20.89 2.59
C GLU A 150 -8.47 -21.54 3.35
N VAL A 151 -9.63 -20.90 3.41
CA VAL A 151 -10.79 -21.43 4.16
C VAL A 151 -11.47 -22.56 3.40
N THR A 152 -11.44 -22.54 2.09
CA THR A 152 -12.02 -23.59 1.22
C THR A 152 -11.33 -24.94 1.35
N SER A 153 -10.11 -24.97 1.91
CA SER A 153 -9.35 -26.22 2.18
C SER A 153 -9.64 -26.85 3.54
N TRP A 154 -10.59 -26.31 4.30
CA TRP A 154 -10.98 -26.82 5.62
C TRP A 154 -12.02 -27.93 5.44
N GLN A 155 -11.57 -29.13 5.13
CA GLN A 155 -12.38 -30.35 5.20
C GLN A 155 -11.87 -31.23 6.33
#